data_e3c7541657ef09679ba13abe1106c33b
#
_entry.id   e3c7541657ef09679ba13abe1106c33b
#
_cell.length_a   1.000
_cell.length_b   1.000
_cell.length_c   1.000
_cell.angle_alpha   90.00
_cell.angle_beta   90.00
_cell.angle_gamma   90.00
#
_symmetry.space_group_name_H-M   'P 1'
#
loop_
_entity.id
_entity.type
_entity.pdbx_description
1 polymer ?
#
loop_
_entity_poly.entity_id
_entity_poly.type
_entity_poly.pdbx_seq_one_letter_code
_entity_poly.pdbx_strand_id
1 'polypeptide(L)'
;MQLSKAEEQLMQILWKKDRAFMKDLIDAYPDPKPAQTTVATLLKRMQDKNFVDYIQYGRSREYFPLIKKKDYFSKQVNGMIKNFFNDSASQFASFFTQETDLTKKELQELRSLIDKEIEKK
;
A
#
# COMPACT_ATOMS: atom_id res chain seq x y z
N MET A 1 2.35 0.48 -12.83
CA MET A 1 3.07 1.71 -12.47
C MET A 1 3.26 1.75 -10.96
N GLN A 2 4.46 2.09 -10.53
CA GLN A 2 4.84 1.95 -9.13
C GLN A 2 4.95 3.31 -8.43
N LEU A 3 4.61 3.33 -7.15
CA LEU A 3 4.74 4.53 -6.32
C LEU A 3 6.15 4.61 -5.73
N SER A 4 6.66 5.83 -5.58
CA SER A 4 7.88 6.08 -4.79
C SER A 4 7.57 5.86 -3.30
N LYS A 5 8.63 5.81 -2.47
CA LYS A 5 8.45 5.66 -1.01
C LYS A 5 7.64 6.82 -0.42
N ALA A 6 7.90 8.04 -0.87
CA ALA A 6 7.16 9.22 -0.40
C ALA A 6 5.69 9.14 -0.82
N GLU A 7 5.42 8.70 -2.04
CA GLU A 7 4.06 8.51 -2.52
C GLU A 7 3.35 7.38 -1.77
N GLU A 8 4.05 6.29 -1.48
CA GLU A 8 3.48 5.19 -0.69
C GLU A 8 3.09 5.64 0.71
N GLN A 9 3.92 6.46 1.35
CA GLN A 9 3.60 7.01 2.67
C GLN A 9 2.29 7.80 2.64
N LEU A 10 2.13 8.65 1.63
CA LEU A 10 0.91 9.45 1.48
C LEU A 10 -0.28 8.57 1.14
N MET A 11 -0.11 7.55 0.29
CA MET A 11 -1.19 6.60 0.01
C MET A 11 -1.63 5.84 1.24
N GLN A 12 -0.70 5.45 2.13
CA GLN A 12 -1.05 4.79 3.40
C GLN A 12 -1.99 5.67 4.23
N ILE A 13 -1.71 6.97 4.27
CA ILE A 13 -2.57 7.92 4.98
C ILE A 13 -3.95 7.99 4.33
N LEU A 14 -4.00 8.10 3.00
CA LEU A 14 -5.26 8.17 2.25
C LEU A 14 -6.09 6.90 2.39
N TRP A 15 -5.47 5.74 2.32
CA TRP A 15 -6.20 4.48 2.51
C TRP A 15 -6.81 4.38 3.92
N LYS A 16 -6.08 4.88 4.91
CA LYS A 16 -6.56 4.86 6.29
C LYS A 16 -7.72 5.82 6.52
N LYS A 17 -7.67 7.01 5.90
CA LYS A 17 -8.70 8.03 6.06
C LYS A 17 -9.85 7.90 5.07
N ASP A 18 -9.62 7.24 3.96
CA ASP A 18 -10.55 7.07 2.85
C ASP A 18 -10.78 8.36 2.05
N ARG A 19 -11.07 9.47 2.73
CA ARG A 19 -11.19 10.81 2.14
C ARG A 19 -10.53 11.81 3.06
N ALA A 20 -9.84 12.80 2.49
CA ALA A 20 -9.13 13.77 3.31
C ALA A 20 -8.84 15.08 2.57
N PHE A 21 -8.94 16.16 3.30
CA PHE A 21 -8.48 17.47 2.85
C PHE A 21 -6.98 17.60 3.10
N MET A 22 -6.35 18.58 2.46
CA MET A 22 -4.90 18.81 2.61
C MET A 22 -4.47 18.86 4.07
N LYS A 23 -5.20 19.58 4.91
CA LYS A 23 -4.88 19.71 6.33
C LYS A 23 -4.89 18.36 7.04
N ASP A 24 -5.88 17.54 6.74
CA ASP A 24 -6.01 16.20 7.34
C ASP A 24 -4.85 15.32 6.98
N LEU A 25 -4.39 15.41 5.73
CA LEU A 25 -3.25 14.64 5.26
C LEU A 25 -1.96 15.05 5.98
N ILE A 26 -1.70 16.35 6.06
CA ILE A 26 -0.50 16.87 6.72
C ILE A 26 -0.50 16.52 8.20
N ASP A 27 -1.64 16.66 8.88
CA ASP A 27 -1.78 16.35 10.30
C ASP A 27 -1.52 14.88 10.61
N ALA A 28 -1.72 13.99 9.63
CA ALA A 28 -1.50 12.55 9.82
C ALA A 28 -0.04 12.13 9.70
N TYR A 29 0.83 12.99 9.18
CA TYR A 29 2.26 12.68 9.10
C TYR A 29 2.91 12.76 10.48
N PRO A 30 3.96 11.94 10.72
CA PRO A 30 4.77 12.11 11.92
C PRO A 30 5.58 13.40 11.83
N ASP A 31 6.02 13.90 12.99
CA ASP A 31 6.89 15.07 13.03
C ASP A 31 8.31 14.74 12.55
N PRO A 32 8.97 15.64 11.82
CA PRO A 32 8.49 16.94 11.36
C PRO A 32 7.49 16.77 10.21
N LYS A 33 6.41 17.56 10.26
CA LYS A 33 5.38 17.49 9.22
C LYS A 33 5.89 18.09 7.91
N PRO A 34 5.48 17.52 6.76
CA PRO A 34 5.90 18.05 5.46
C PRO A 34 5.24 19.39 5.18
N ALA A 35 5.87 20.19 4.33
CA ALA A 35 5.27 21.41 3.84
C ALA A 35 4.08 21.10 2.94
N GLN A 36 3.11 22.01 2.92
CA GLN A 36 1.92 21.87 2.06
C GLN A 36 2.30 21.72 0.58
N THR A 37 3.30 22.46 0.13
CA THR A 37 3.78 22.36 -1.26
C THR A 37 4.35 21.00 -1.60
N THR A 38 5.02 20.36 -0.65
CA THR A 38 5.55 19.00 -0.82
C THR A 38 4.41 18.00 -1.01
N VAL A 39 3.41 18.05 -0.15
CA VAL A 39 2.25 17.15 -0.24
C VAL A 39 1.48 17.41 -1.53
N ALA A 40 1.29 18.67 -1.91
CA ALA A 40 0.61 19.02 -3.16
C ALA A 40 1.34 18.44 -4.38
N THR A 41 2.66 18.49 -4.39
CA THR A 41 3.47 17.94 -5.50
C THR A 41 3.30 16.41 -5.58
N LEU A 42 3.33 15.73 -4.43
CA LEU A 42 3.11 14.28 -4.39
C LEU A 42 1.71 13.92 -4.90
N LEU A 43 0.69 14.64 -4.45
CA LEU A 43 -0.69 14.41 -4.89
C LEU A 43 -0.84 14.59 -6.39
N LYS A 44 -0.19 15.61 -6.96
CA LYS A 44 -0.24 15.84 -8.40
C LYS A 44 0.38 14.68 -9.17
N ARG A 45 1.53 14.17 -8.73
CA ARG A 45 2.16 13.00 -9.33
C ARG A 45 1.29 11.77 -9.24
N MET A 46 0.65 11.58 -8.09
CA MET A 46 -0.23 10.43 -7.87
C MET A 46 -1.51 10.53 -8.68
N GLN A 47 -2.02 11.74 -8.91
CA GLN A 47 -3.12 11.97 -9.85
C GLN A 47 -2.72 11.59 -11.28
N ASP A 48 -1.54 12.03 -11.71
CA ASP A 48 -1.03 11.74 -13.04
C ASP A 48 -0.85 10.23 -13.28
N LYS A 49 -0.59 9.49 -12.21
CA LYS A 49 -0.47 8.03 -12.23
C LYS A 49 -1.82 7.32 -12.04
N ASN A 50 -2.90 8.04 -11.86
CA ASN A 50 -4.25 7.52 -11.60
C ASN A 50 -4.39 6.76 -10.28
N PHE A 51 -3.66 7.16 -9.25
CA PHE A 51 -3.78 6.58 -7.92
C PHE A 51 -4.73 7.36 -7.01
N VAL A 52 -4.89 8.66 -7.26
CA VAL A 52 -5.78 9.53 -6.46
C VAL A 52 -6.54 10.47 -7.37
N ASP A 53 -7.64 10.96 -6.84
CA ASP A 53 -8.39 12.06 -7.43
C ASP A 53 -8.96 12.91 -6.31
N TYR A 54 -9.70 13.96 -6.64
CA TYR A 54 -10.28 14.84 -5.64
C TYR A 54 -11.63 15.38 -6.09
N ILE A 55 -12.40 15.84 -5.11
CA ILE A 55 -13.63 16.59 -5.32
C ILE A 55 -13.36 18.02 -4.83
N GLN A 56 -13.73 19.00 -5.62
CA GLN A 56 -13.55 20.40 -5.29
C GLN A 56 -14.73 20.90 -4.45
N TYR A 57 -14.41 21.47 -3.28
CA TYR A 57 -15.39 22.12 -2.41
C TYR A 57 -14.91 23.56 -2.20
N GLY A 58 -15.45 24.51 -2.98
CA GLY A 58 -14.98 25.88 -2.93
C GLY A 58 -13.51 25.95 -3.25
N ARG A 59 -12.68 26.39 -2.28
CA ARG A 59 -11.23 26.49 -2.42
C ARG A 59 -10.52 25.25 -1.92
N SER A 60 -11.24 24.29 -1.36
CA SER A 60 -10.67 23.09 -0.77
C SER A 60 -10.87 21.90 -1.68
N ARG A 61 -9.91 20.97 -1.65
CA ARG A 61 -9.99 19.71 -2.36
C ARG A 61 -9.99 18.57 -1.37
N GLU A 62 -10.98 17.69 -1.52
CA GLU A 62 -11.02 16.47 -0.74
C GLU A 62 -10.49 15.34 -1.61
N TYR A 63 -9.34 14.79 -1.23
CA TYR A 63 -8.67 13.74 -1.99
C TYR A 63 -9.14 12.37 -1.56
N PHE A 64 -9.14 11.43 -2.49
CA PHE A 64 -9.52 10.04 -2.22
C PHE A 64 -8.72 9.10 -3.12
N PRO A 65 -8.50 7.85 -2.66
CA PRO A 65 -7.76 6.88 -3.48
C PRO A 65 -8.61 6.32 -4.60
N LEU A 66 -8.01 6.12 -5.77
CA LEU A 66 -8.65 5.48 -6.92
C LEU A 66 -8.37 3.98 -6.96
N ILE A 67 -7.34 3.52 -6.22
CA ILE A 67 -6.95 2.12 -6.15
C ILE A 67 -7.02 1.67 -4.69
N LYS A 68 -7.53 0.47 -4.46
CA LYS A 68 -7.61 -0.09 -3.11
C LYS A 68 -6.24 -0.58 -2.67
N LYS A 69 -5.95 -0.45 -1.38
CA LYS A 69 -4.71 -0.93 -0.77
C LYS A 69 -4.45 -2.40 -1.12
N LYS A 70 -5.47 -3.24 -0.98
CA LYS A 70 -5.39 -4.66 -1.30
C LYS A 70 -4.94 -4.90 -2.74
N ASP A 71 -5.52 -4.18 -3.69
CA ASP A 71 -5.21 -4.35 -5.11
C ASP A 71 -3.79 -3.89 -5.43
N TYR A 72 -3.35 -2.79 -4.84
CA TYR A 72 -1.99 -2.30 -5.03
C TYR A 72 -0.97 -3.32 -4.54
N PHE A 73 -1.12 -3.82 -3.31
CA PHE A 73 -0.14 -4.75 -2.73
C PHE A 73 -0.20 -6.13 -3.36
N SER A 74 -1.37 -6.61 -3.78
CA SER A 74 -1.47 -7.87 -4.53
C SER A 74 -0.65 -7.81 -5.80
N LYS A 75 -0.73 -6.68 -6.52
CA LYS A 75 0.03 -6.50 -7.76
C LYS A 75 1.52 -6.45 -7.50
N GLN A 76 1.94 -5.77 -6.41
CA GLN A 76 3.35 -5.70 -6.01
C GLN A 76 3.91 -7.07 -5.67
N VAL A 77 3.20 -7.85 -4.87
CA VAL A 77 3.62 -9.19 -4.46
C VAL A 77 3.68 -10.13 -5.66
N ASN A 78 2.66 -10.11 -6.52
CA ASN A 78 2.63 -10.95 -7.71
C ASN A 78 3.78 -10.62 -8.66
N GLY A 79 4.10 -9.34 -8.82
CA GLY A 79 5.23 -8.90 -9.63
C GLY A 79 6.57 -9.39 -9.07
N MET A 80 6.73 -9.34 -7.75
CA MET A 80 7.93 -9.82 -7.08
C MET A 80 8.10 -11.32 -7.27
N ILE A 81 7.04 -12.09 -7.10
CA ILE A 81 7.07 -13.54 -7.28
C ILE A 81 7.43 -13.89 -8.72
N LYS A 82 6.84 -13.19 -9.68
CA LYS A 82 7.13 -13.41 -11.10
C LYS A 82 8.58 -13.09 -11.44
N ASN A 83 9.07 -11.95 -10.98
CA ASN A 83 10.38 -11.44 -11.41
C ASN A 83 11.55 -12.07 -10.66
N PHE A 84 11.37 -12.48 -9.41
CA PHE A 84 12.47 -12.93 -8.55
C PHE A 84 12.34 -14.38 -8.08
N PHE A 85 11.19 -15.00 -8.23
CA PHE A 85 10.93 -16.36 -7.75
C PHE A 85 10.38 -17.28 -8.85
N ASN A 86 10.71 -16.98 -10.09
CA ASN A 86 10.34 -17.80 -11.26
C ASN A 86 8.83 -18.05 -11.36
N ASP A 87 8.03 -17.07 -10.95
CA ASP A 87 6.57 -17.17 -10.94
C ASP A 87 6.08 -18.36 -10.09
N SER A 88 6.84 -18.72 -9.05
CA SER A 88 6.56 -19.86 -8.20
C SER A 88 6.20 -19.40 -6.79
N ALA A 89 4.94 -19.60 -6.39
CA ALA A 89 4.50 -19.33 -5.03
C ALA A 89 5.26 -20.20 -4.02
N SER A 90 5.61 -21.45 -4.38
CA SER A 90 6.38 -22.33 -3.52
C SER A 90 7.78 -21.80 -3.25
N GLN A 91 8.46 -21.27 -4.27
CA GLN A 91 9.78 -20.68 -4.10
C GLN A 91 9.72 -19.43 -3.21
N PHE A 92 8.71 -18.60 -3.44
CA PHE A 92 8.52 -17.43 -2.59
C PHE A 92 8.26 -17.85 -1.14
N ALA A 93 7.36 -18.79 -0.91
CA ALA A 93 7.00 -19.27 0.44
C ALA A 93 8.22 -19.88 1.14
N SER A 94 9.02 -20.64 0.42
CA SER A 94 10.25 -21.23 0.97
C SER A 94 11.23 -20.14 1.42
N PHE A 95 11.46 -19.14 0.58
CA PHE A 95 12.30 -18.01 0.94
C PHE A 95 11.74 -17.27 2.16
N PHE A 96 10.46 -16.94 2.12
CA PHE A 96 9.81 -16.19 3.18
C PHE A 96 9.90 -16.90 4.54
N THR A 97 9.67 -18.21 4.56
CA THR A 97 9.66 -18.97 5.81
C THR A 97 11.06 -19.27 6.35
N GLN A 98 12.07 -19.34 5.48
CA GLN A 98 13.44 -19.67 5.88
C GLN A 98 14.30 -18.43 6.17
N GLU A 99 14.09 -17.36 5.41
CA GLU A 99 14.99 -16.19 5.45
C GLU A 99 14.45 -15.04 6.31
N THR A 100 13.24 -15.15 6.83
CA THR A 100 12.70 -14.18 7.78
C THR A 100 12.61 -14.81 9.17
N ASP A 101 12.76 -13.97 10.20
CA ASP A 101 12.75 -14.46 11.59
C ASP A 101 11.33 -14.72 12.07
N LEU A 102 10.75 -15.81 11.58
CA LEU A 102 9.43 -16.23 12.03
C LEU A 102 9.53 -17.19 13.22
N THR A 103 8.74 -16.91 14.25
CA THR A 103 8.64 -17.81 15.39
C THR A 103 7.83 -19.05 15.02
N LYS A 104 7.94 -20.10 15.83
CA LYS A 104 7.13 -21.30 15.66
C LYS A 104 5.64 -20.96 15.67
N LYS A 105 5.23 -20.07 16.56
CA LYS A 105 3.84 -19.63 16.65
C LYS A 105 3.39 -18.95 15.36
N GLU A 106 4.21 -18.05 14.81
CA GLU A 106 3.89 -17.37 13.57
C GLU A 106 3.80 -18.34 12.40
N LEU A 107 4.69 -19.31 12.32
CA LEU A 107 4.62 -20.36 11.29
C LEU A 107 3.34 -21.19 11.40
N GLN A 108 2.91 -21.51 12.63
CA GLN A 108 1.67 -22.21 12.85
C GLN A 108 0.45 -21.39 12.44
N GLU A 109 0.47 -20.09 12.70
CA GLU A 109 -0.58 -19.17 12.26
C GLU A 109 -0.67 -19.12 10.74
N LEU A 110 0.47 -19.04 10.06
CA LEU A 110 0.51 -19.06 8.60
C LEU A 110 -0.03 -20.35 8.02
N ARG A 111 0.32 -21.48 8.64
CA ARG A 111 -0.20 -22.77 8.20
C ARG A 111 -1.73 -22.83 8.32
N SER A 112 -2.28 -22.32 9.42
CA SER A 112 -3.73 -22.24 9.61
C SER A 112 -4.41 -21.37 8.55
N LEU A 113 -3.80 -20.24 8.19
CA LEU A 113 -4.33 -19.37 7.14
C LEU A 113 -4.35 -20.08 5.78
N ILE A 114 -3.27 -20.81 5.48
CA ILE A 114 -3.18 -21.57 4.21
C ILE A 114 -4.26 -22.66 4.18
N ASP A 115 -4.45 -23.39 5.28
CA ASP A 115 -5.47 -24.42 5.37
C ASP A 115 -6.86 -23.86 5.12
N LYS A 116 -7.16 -22.69 5.67
CA LYS A 116 -8.44 -22.01 5.43
C LYS A 116 -8.64 -21.66 3.96
N GLU A 117 -7.58 -21.20 3.30
CA GLU A 117 -7.66 -20.87 1.87
C GLU A 117 -7.88 -22.13 1.02
N ILE A 118 -7.25 -23.23 1.39
CA ILE A 118 -7.45 -24.51 0.70
C ILE A 118 -8.91 -24.94 0.81
N GLU A 119 -9.50 -24.81 1.99
CA GLU A 119 -10.92 -25.18 2.23
C GLU A 119 -11.88 -24.37 1.37
N LYS A 120 -11.53 -23.13 1.01
CA LYS A 120 -12.37 -22.28 0.16
C LYS A 120 -12.34 -22.68 -1.31
N LYS A 121 -11.35 -23.43 -1.73
CA LYS A 121 -11.22 -23.92 -3.10
C LYS A 121 -11.93 -25.27 -3.22
#